data_ea515a007a3b90be8aee72fdce7d6f9c
#
_entry.id   ea515a007a3b90be8aee72fdce7d6f9c
#
_cell.length_a   1.000
_cell.length_b   1.000
_cell.length_c   1.000
_cell.angle_alpha   90.00
_cell.angle_beta   90.00
_cell.angle_gamma   90.00
#
_symmetry.space_group_name_H-M   'P 1'
#
loop_
_entity.id
_entity.type
_entity.pdbx_description
1 polymer ?
#
loop_
_entity_poly.entity_id
_entity_poly.type
_entity_poly.pdbx_seq_one_letter_code
_entity_poly.pdbx_strand_id
1 'polypeptide(L)'
;RRLTPVLLMVIGAGGSLAMTVIGKQVIDRARPARALAVPPYETSPSFPSGHTLNTWVIVMLIGYLVCLRLHGLRGRVAVVGVAVVFGLAMAASRVYLGHHWLTDVLVALTLGSAWLIVVVTGHRLALTVKRRQHEASSSS
;
A
#
# COMPACT_ATOMS: atom_id res chain seq x y z
N ARG A 1 19.03 11.61 -5.64
CA ARG A 1 18.80 10.15 -5.89
C ARG A 1 18.75 9.31 -4.60
N ARG A 2 19.48 9.68 -3.52
CA ARG A 2 19.47 8.89 -2.26
C ARG A 2 18.16 9.02 -1.47
N LEU A 3 17.44 10.14 -1.59
CA LEU A 3 16.21 10.40 -0.85
C LEU A 3 14.93 9.90 -1.54
N THR A 4 14.97 9.54 -2.82
CA THR A 4 13.80 9.09 -3.57
C THR A 4 13.07 7.90 -2.92
N PRO A 5 13.74 6.83 -2.47
CA PRO A 5 13.06 5.73 -1.79
C PRO A 5 12.36 6.18 -0.51
N VAL A 6 13.00 7.05 0.28
CA VAL A 6 12.43 7.59 1.53
C VAL A 6 11.19 8.41 1.21
N LEU A 7 11.24 9.31 0.23
CA LEU A 7 10.10 10.12 -0.20
C LEU A 7 8.92 9.26 -0.66
N LEU A 8 9.18 8.23 -1.46
CA LEU A 8 8.13 7.30 -1.91
C LEU A 8 7.49 6.55 -0.76
N MET A 9 8.29 6.10 0.22
CA MET A 9 7.76 5.44 1.42
C MET A 9 6.95 6.41 2.28
N VAL A 10 7.41 7.63 2.48
CA VAL A 10 6.68 8.65 3.25
C VAL A 10 5.35 9.03 2.57
N ILE A 11 5.37 9.25 1.25
CA ILE A 11 4.15 9.57 0.49
C ILE A 11 3.19 8.37 0.50
N GLY A 12 3.69 7.16 0.26
CA GLY A 12 2.88 5.96 0.26
C GLY A 12 2.25 5.67 1.61
N ALA A 13 3.04 5.64 2.68
CA ALA A 13 2.57 5.38 4.04
C ALA A 13 1.69 6.53 4.56
N GLY A 14 2.07 7.79 4.32
CA GLY A 14 1.28 8.95 4.73
C GLY A 14 -0.09 8.99 4.07
N GLY A 15 -0.17 8.74 2.76
CA GLY A 15 -1.43 8.69 2.04
C GLY A 15 -2.31 7.51 2.48
N SER A 16 -1.75 6.33 2.69
CA SER A 16 -2.52 5.18 3.19
C SER A 16 -3.04 5.40 4.62
N LEU A 17 -2.24 6.03 5.47
CA LEU A 17 -2.67 6.43 6.82
C LEU A 17 -3.79 7.46 6.76
N ALA A 18 -3.66 8.49 5.94
CA ALA A 18 -4.69 9.52 5.76
C ALA A 18 -6.02 8.92 5.29
N MET A 19 -5.98 8.04 4.28
CA MET A 19 -7.18 7.31 3.81
C MET A 19 -7.81 6.45 4.91
N THR A 20 -6.99 5.82 5.75
CA THR A 20 -7.48 5.03 6.90
C THR A 20 -8.19 5.92 7.91
N VAL A 21 -7.58 7.04 8.31
CA VAL A 21 -8.14 7.96 9.32
C VAL A 21 -9.43 8.60 8.81
N ILE A 22 -9.40 9.15 7.60
CA ILE A 22 -10.57 9.80 6.98
C ILE A 22 -11.70 8.78 6.79
N GLY A 23 -11.40 7.58 6.26
CA GLY A 23 -12.39 6.56 6.05
C GLY A 23 -13.07 6.10 7.34
N LYS A 24 -12.32 5.97 8.44
CA LYS A 24 -12.88 5.66 9.76
C LYS A 24 -13.83 6.75 10.28
N GLN A 25 -13.48 8.02 10.10
CA GLN A 25 -14.29 9.15 10.54
C GLN A 25 -15.57 9.33 9.71
N VAL A 26 -15.50 9.09 8.40
CA VAL A 26 -16.62 9.30 7.47
C VAL A 26 -17.64 8.16 7.53
N ILE A 27 -17.17 6.91 7.61
CA ILE A 27 -18.06 5.74 7.48
C ILE A 27 -18.54 5.23 8.85
N ASP A 28 -17.75 5.39 9.90
CA ASP A 28 -18.03 5.00 11.29
C ASP A 28 -18.70 3.61 11.44
N ARG A 29 -18.20 2.63 10.71
CA ARG A 29 -18.76 1.29 10.65
C ARG A 29 -18.47 0.49 11.91
N ALA A 30 -19.51 -0.13 12.50
CA ALA A 30 -19.33 -1.06 13.60
C ALA A 30 -18.52 -2.30 13.20
N ARG A 31 -17.69 -2.80 14.13
CA ARG A 31 -16.93 -4.05 13.96
C ARG A 31 -17.81 -5.27 14.12
N PRO A 32 -17.34 -6.45 13.67
CA PRO A 32 -17.95 -7.72 14.04
C PRO A 32 -18.11 -7.85 15.57
N ALA A 33 -19.09 -8.67 16.00
CA ALA A 33 -19.35 -8.87 17.42
C ALA A 33 -18.10 -9.39 18.15
N ARG A 34 -17.84 -8.86 19.35
CA ARG A 34 -16.66 -9.26 20.17
C ARG A 34 -16.60 -10.76 20.44
N ALA A 35 -17.76 -11.44 20.51
CA ALA A 35 -17.81 -12.87 20.67
C ALA A 35 -17.17 -13.66 19.52
N LEU A 36 -17.00 -13.02 18.35
CA LEU A 36 -16.38 -13.61 17.15
C LEU A 36 -14.94 -13.14 16.96
N ALA A 37 -14.45 -12.25 17.82
CA ALA A 37 -13.12 -11.65 17.68
C ALA A 37 -12.13 -12.19 18.71
N VAL A 38 -10.87 -12.33 18.28
CA VAL A 38 -9.75 -12.72 19.13
C VAL A 38 -9.12 -11.46 19.77
N PRO A 39 -8.83 -11.43 21.10
CA PRO A 39 -8.11 -10.32 21.73
C PRO A 39 -6.70 -10.11 21.13
N PRO A 40 -6.18 -8.86 21.17
CA PRO A 40 -6.76 -7.65 21.77
C PRO A 40 -7.86 -7.03 20.91
N TYR A 41 -8.92 -6.52 21.59
CA TYR A 41 -10.05 -5.91 20.91
C TYR A 41 -9.75 -4.47 20.50
N GLU A 42 -10.00 -4.14 19.24
CA GLU A 42 -9.91 -2.77 18.75
C GLU A 42 -11.20 -1.99 18.99
N THR A 43 -11.10 -0.73 19.37
CA THR A 43 -12.25 0.15 19.68
C THR A 43 -12.57 1.13 18.56
N SER A 44 -11.65 1.35 17.62
CA SER A 44 -11.86 2.27 16.49
C SER A 44 -12.81 1.68 15.45
N PRO A 45 -13.48 2.51 14.61
CA PRO A 45 -14.37 2.03 13.53
C PRO A 45 -13.72 0.97 12.63
N SER A 46 -14.56 0.07 12.08
CA SER A 46 -14.09 -1.08 11.30
C SER A 46 -13.56 -0.69 9.93
N PHE A 47 -14.20 0.26 9.27
CA PHE A 47 -13.93 0.62 7.87
C PHE A 47 -12.99 1.83 7.74
N PRO A 48 -12.05 1.81 6.79
CA PRO A 48 -11.49 0.62 6.15
C PRO A 48 -10.53 -0.12 7.09
N SER A 49 -10.08 -1.32 6.68
CA SER A 49 -9.04 -2.05 7.43
C SER A 49 -7.68 -1.38 7.31
N GLY A 50 -7.28 -0.65 8.35
CA GLY A 50 -5.99 0.07 8.36
C GLY A 50 -4.78 -0.85 8.28
N HIS A 51 -4.81 -2.01 8.96
CA HIS A 51 -3.74 -3.01 8.86
C HIS A 51 -3.58 -3.52 7.43
N THR A 52 -4.69 -3.85 6.76
CA THR A 52 -4.66 -4.30 5.36
C THR A 52 -4.15 -3.20 4.44
N LEU A 53 -4.73 -2.00 4.51
CA LEU A 53 -4.39 -0.90 3.61
C LEU A 53 -2.93 -0.48 3.74
N ASN A 54 -2.47 -0.23 4.96
CA ASN A 54 -1.09 0.21 5.20
C ASN A 54 -0.07 -0.89 4.85
N THR A 55 -0.31 -2.13 5.26
CA THR A 55 0.59 -3.25 4.92
C THR A 55 0.67 -3.43 3.41
N TRP A 56 -0.48 -3.44 2.70
CA TRP A 56 -0.53 -3.60 1.26
C TRP A 56 0.31 -2.53 0.55
N VAL A 57 0.10 -1.25 0.88
CA VAL A 57 0.85 -0.15 0.28
C VAL A 57 2.34 -0.26 0.56
N ILE A 58 2.72 -0.52 1.82
CA ILE A 58 4.13 -0.58 2.23
C ILE A 58 4.86 -1.75 1.54
N VAL A 59 4.31 -2.97 1.59
CA VAL A 59 5.01 -4.14 1.01
C VAL A 59 5.11 -4.05 -0.51
N MET A 60 4.07 -3.52 -1.18
CA MET A 60 4.11 -3.32 -2.62
C MET A 60 5.09 -2.23 -3.05
N LEU A 61 5.22 -1.13 -2.27
CA LEU A 61 6.25 -0.12 -2.51
C LEU A 61 7.66 -0.65 -2.29
N ILE A 62 7.88 -1.44 -1.24
CA ILE A 62 9.17 -2.12 -1.02
C ILE A 62 9.47 -3.03 -2.23
N GLY A 63 8.50 -3.84 -2.64
CA GLY A 63 8.62 -4.69 -3.82
C GLY A 63 8.97 -3.90 -5.09
N TYR A 64 8.29 -2.78 -5.32
CA TYR A 64 8.59 -1.88 -6.43
C TYR A 64 10.03 -1.34 -6.37
N LEU A 65 10.47 -0.84 -5.21
CA LEU A 65 11.82 -0.31 -5.03
C LEU A 65 12.90 -1.38 -5.24
N VAL A 66 12.67 -2.60 -4.76
CA VAL A 66 13.56 -3.75 -5.00
C VAL A 66 13.59 -4.09 -6.49
N CYS A 67 12.43 -4.14 -7.17
CA CYS A 67 12.35 -4.40 -8.60
C CYS A 67 13.12 -3.38 -9.46
N LEU A 68 13.28 -2.14 -9.00
CA LEU A 68 14.12 -1.15 -9.68
C LEU A 68 15.63 -1.50 -9.67
N ARG A 69 16.06 -2.39 -8.76
CA ARG A 69 17.45 -2.85 -8.62
C ARG A 69 17.71 -4.19 -9.29
N LEU A 70 16.65 -4.94 -9.60
CA LEU A 70 16.75 -6.26 -10.21
C LEU A 70 16.77 -6.17 -11.74
N HIS A 71 17.64 -6.95 -12.38
CA HIS A 71 17.76 -6.99 -13.84
C HIS A 71 16.93 -8.13 -14.47
N GLY A 72 16.69 -9.23 -13.74
CA GLY A 72 16.00 -10.41 -14.24
C GLY A 72 14.49 -10.42 -13.97
N LEU A 73 13.69 -10.85 -14.95
CA LEU A 73 12.22 -10.98 -14.80
C LEU A 73 11.84 -11.94 -13.67
N ARG A 74 12.52 -13.09 -13.56
CA ARG A 74 12.24 -14.09 -12.51
C ARG A 74 12.36 -13.50 -11.10
N GLY A 75 13.43 -12.72 -10.84
CA GLY A 75 13.61 -12.04 -9.56
C GLY A 75 12.52 -11.01 -9.27
N ARG A 76 12.10 -10.24 -10.27
CA ARG A 76 11.01 -9.28 -10.14
C ARG A 76 9.68 -9.96 -9.84
N VAL A 77 9.37 -11.03 -10.56
CA VAL A 77 8.13 -11.82 -10.32
C VAL A 77 8.15 -12.41 -8.91
N ALA A 78 9.27 -12.97 -8.46
CA ALA A 78 9.39 -13.52 -7.11
C ALA A 78 9.16 -12.45 -6.03
N VAL A 79 9.78 -11.29 -6.15
CA VAL A 79 9.62 -10.18 -5.18
C VAL A 79 8.18 -9.69 -5.13
N VAL A 80 7.55 -9.48 -6.29
CA VAL A 80 6.14 -9.06 -6.34
C VAL A 80 5.24 -10.16 -5.78
N GLY A 81 5.48 -11.42 -6.11
CA GLY A 81 4.75 -12.56 -5.59
C GLY A 81 4.80 -12.62 -4.05
N VAL A 82 5.99 -12.46 -3.46
CA VAL A 82 6.16 -12.42 -2.00
C VAL A 82 5.38 -11.25 -1.38
N ALA A 83 5.47 -10.06 -1.98
CA ALA A 83 4.75 -8.89 -1.49
C ALA A 83 3.23 -9.09 -1.53
N VAL A 84 2.71 -9.65 -2.63
CA VAL A 84 1.28 -9.98 -2.78
C VAL A 84 0.84 -11.01 -1.75
N VAL A 85 1.57 -12.12 -1.61
CA VAL A 85 1.23 -13.17 -0.63
C VAL A 85 1.23 -12.62 0.78
N PHE A 86 2.23 -11.84 1.16
CA PHE A 86 2.29 -11.22 2.49
C PHE A 86 1.12 -10.27 2.75
N GLY A 87 0.81 -9.39 1.79
CA GLY A 87 -0.31 -8.46 1.89
C GLY A 87 -1.67 -9.16 1.99
N LEU A 88 -1.89 -10.22 1.19
CA LEU A 88 -3.10 -11.03 1.24
C LEU A 88 -3.20 -11.85 2.54
N ALA A 89 -2.09 -12.37 3.06
CA ALA A 89 -2.06 -13.06 4.35
C ALA A 89 -2.44 -12.11 5.49
N MET A 90 -1.93 -10.87 5.50
CA MET A 90 -2.36 -9.84 6.43
C MET A 90 -3.86 -9.56 6.29
N ALA A 91 -4.36 -9.38 5.08
CA ALA A 91 -5.77 -9.14 4.79
C ALA A 91 -6.67 -10.27 5.32
N ALA A 92 -6.33 -11.51 5.00
CA ALA A 92 -7.04 -12.70 5.47
C ALA A 92 -7.02 -12.83 6.99
N SER A 93 -5.89 -12.52 7.64
CA SER A 93 -5.76 -12.57 9.10
C SER A 93 -6.75 -11.64 9.80
N ARG A 94 -7.05 -10.45 9.22
CA ARG A 94 -7.99 -9.49 9.83
C ARG A 94 -9.43 -10.00 9.83
N VAL A 95 -9.80 -10.73 8.79
CA VAL A 95 -11.12 -11.38 8.70
C VAL A 95 -11.17 -12.61 9.62
N TYR A 96 -10.13 -13.46 9.57
CA TYR A 96 -10.05 -14.67 10.38
C TYR A 96 -10.08 -14.39 11.89
N LEU A 97 -9.40 -13.33 12.33
CA LEU A 97 -9.41 -12.90 13.74
C LEU A 97 -10.70 -12.17 14.16
N GLY A 98 -11.68 -12.01 13.28
CA GLY A 98 -12.94 -11.34 13.57
C GLY A 98 -12.82 -9.82 13.80
N HIS A 99 -11.71 -9.20 13.40
CA HIS A 99 -11.46 -7.77 13.62
C HIS A 99 -12.13 -6.89 12.58
N HIS A 100 -12.34 -7.39 11.36
CA HIS A 100 -12.88 -6.66 10.23
C HIS A 100 -13.85 -7.51 9.42
N TRP A 101 -14.80 -6.86 8.78
CA TRP A 101 -15.63 -7.47 7.76
C TRP A 101 -14.81 -7.71 6.49
N LEU A 102 -15.17 -8.73 5.72
CA LEU A 102 -14.50 -9.01 4.43
C LEU A 102 -14.52 -7.78 3.51
N THR A 103 -15.62 -7.04 3.49
CA THR A 103 -15.76 -5.82 2.67
C THR A 103 -14.79 -4.71 3.09
N ASP A 104 -14.47 -4.55 4.39
CA ASP A 104 -13.48 -3.56 4.87
C ASP A 104 -12.09 -3.85 4.32
N VAL A 105 -11.77 -5.14 4.22
CA VAL A 105 -10.49 -5.65 3.70
C VAL A 105 -10.41 -5.51 2.18
N LEU A 106 -11.46 -5.88 1.45
CA LEU A 106 -11.51 -5.76 -0.01
C LEU A 106 -11.39 -4.30 -0.46
N VAL A 107 -12.12 -3.39 0.21
CA VAL A 107 -12.00 -1.96 -0.08
C VAL A 107 -10.61 -1.43 0.28
N ALA A 108 -10.02 -1.88 1.39
CA ALA A 108 -8.65 -1.50 1.75
C ALA A 108 -7.62 -1.92 0.69
N LEU A 109 -7.72 -3.13 0.13
CA LEU A 109 -6.88 -3.59 -0.98
C LEU A 109 -7.08 -2.74 -2.25
N THR A 110 -8.33 -2.42 -2.57
CA THR A 110 -8.66 -1.58 -3.75
C THR A 110 -8.12 -0.16 -3.60
N LEU A 111 -8.37 0.49 -2.47
CA LEU A 111 -7.86 1.83 -2.18
C LEU A 111 -6.33 1.86 -2.17
N GLY A 112 -5.71 0.88 -1.52
CA GLY A 112 -4.25 0.74 -1.50
C GLY A 112 -3.66 0.55 -2.88
N SER A 113 -4.30 -0.26 -3.74
CA SER A 113 -3.86 -0.46 -5.12
C SER A 113 -4.00 0.80 -5.97
N ALA A 114 -5.12 1.52 -5.85
CA ALA A 114 -5.32 2.80 -6.53
C ALA A 114 -4.25 3.82 -6.11
N TRP A 115 -3.98 3.93 -4.80
CA TRP A 115 -2.94 4.81 -4.29
C TRP A 115 -1.54 4.44 -4.79
N LEU A 116 -1.21 3.16 -4.83
CA LEU A 116 0.04 2.66 -5.40
C LEU A 116 0.22 3.04 -6.86
N ILE A 117 -0.84 2.92 -7.67
CA ILE A 117 -0.82 3.35 -9.09
C ILE A 117 -0.47 4.83 -9.18
N VAL A 118 -1.08 5.69 -8.37
CA VAL A 118 -0.78 7.12 -8.35
C VAL A 118 0.69 7.38 -8.00
N VAL A 119 1.18 6.81 -6.90
CA VAL A 119 2.55 7.01 -6.42
C VAL A 119 3.60 6.49 -7.42
N VAL A 120 3.40 5.28 -7.94
CA VAL A 120 4.35 4.67 -8.91
C VAL A 120 4.34 5.41 -10.24
N THR A 121 3.16 5.79 -10.74
CA THR A 121 3.04 6.56 -12.00
C THR A 121 3.68 7.93 -11.85
N GLY A 122 3.41 8.64 -10.76
CA GLY A 122 4.05 9.92 -10.46
C GLY A 122 5.59 9.82 -10.42
N HIS A 123 6.12 8.79 -9.78
CA HIS A 123 7.56 8.56 -9.78
C HIS A 123 8.12 8.29 -11.18
N ARG A 124 7.47 7.44 -11.98
CA ARG A 124 7.89 7.14 -13.36
C ARG A 124 7.86 8.36 -14.27
N LEU A 125 6.82 9.18 -14.18
CA LEU A 125 6.72 10.43 -14.92
C LEU A 125 7.84 11.39 -14.55
N ALA A 126 8.12 11.57 -13.27
CA ALA A 126 9.23 12.41 -12.80
C ALA A 126 10.60 11.96 -13.36
N LEU A 127 10.83 10.65 -13.45
CA LEU A 127 12.05 10.11 -14.07
C LEU A 127 12.12 10.41 -15.58
N THR A 128 11.00 10.27 -16.29
CA THR A 128 10.93 10.54 -17.74
C THR A 128 11.18 12.02 -18.05
N VAL A 129 10.58 12.92 -17.28
CA VAL A 129 10.78 14.36 -17.44
C VAL A 129 12.24 14.75 -17.21
N LYS A 130 12.86 14.25 -16.13
CA LYS A 130 14.28 14.51 -15.85
C LYS A 130 15.20 14.02 -16.96
N ARG A 131 14.90 12.85 -17.54
CA ARG A 131 15.67 12.30 -18.66
C ARG A 131 15.61 13.20 -19.88
N ARG A 132 14.40 13.64 -20.28
CA ARG A 132 14.22 14.55 -21.42
C ARG A 132 14.92 15.90 -21.25
N GLN A 133 14.89 16.46 -20.03
CA GLN A 133 15.60 17.71 -19.73
C GLN A 133 17.13 17.56 -19.86
N HIS A 134 17.67 16.42 -19.46
CA HIS A 134 19.10 16.13 -19.63
C HIS A 134 19.49 16.00 -21.10
N GLU A 135 18.67 15.33 -21.90
CA GLU A 135 18.90 15.18 -23.34
C GLU A 135 18.85 16.52 -24.06
N ALA A 136 17.90 17.40 -23.72
CA ALA A 136 17.79 18.75 -24.31
C ALA A 136 18.98 19.65 -23.95
N SER A 137 19.49 19.56 -22.70
CA SER A 137 20.64 20.37 -22.27
C SER A 137 21.99 19.89 -22.80
N SER A 138 22.08 18.66 -23.31
CA SER A 138 23.32 18.11 -23.90
C SER A 138 23.39 18.32 -25.44
N SER A 139 22.29 18.79 -26.07
CA SER A 139 22.21 19.07 -27.50
C SER A 139 22.34 20.56 -27.86
N SER A 140 22.43 21.43 -26.86
CA SER A 140 22.70 22.88 -26.99
C SER A 140 24.15 23.21 -26.66
#